data_80e09806367526c56a2b07c7a868afef
#
_entry.id   80e09806367526c56a2b07c7a868afef
#
_cell.length_a   1.000
_cell.length_b   1.000
_cell.length_c   1.000
_cell.angle_alpha   90.00
_cell.angle_beta   90.00
_cell.angle_gamma   90.00
#
_symmetry.space_group_name_H-M   'P 1'
#
loop_
_entity.id
_entity.type
_entity.pdbx_description
1 polymer ?
#
loop_
_entity_poly.entity_id
_entity_poly.type
_entity_poly.pdbx_seq_one_letter_code
_entity_poly.pdbx_strand_id
1 'polypeptide(L)'
;AGKDIAGKPVVADIARMPHLLIAGATGSGKSVCINTIIMSLLYKAKPEDVKLIMIDPKVVELSVYNGIPHLLIPVVTDPKKASGALNWAVAEMTGRYQKFAEYNVRDLKGYNKKVEAIKDIPDKDKPEKMPQIVIIVDELADLMMVAPGEVEDAICRLAQLARAAGIHLIIATQRPSVNVITGLIKANMPSRIAFSVSSGVDSRTIIDMVGAEKLLGKGDMLFYPQGYQKPARVQGAFVSDTEVSDVVEFLTSENGVSQGSADIESKITQAQSMGCGDSSGESEIDEYFEKAGRFIIEKDKASIGMLQRLLKIGFNRAARIMDQLADAGVVGPEEGTKPRKILMSMEEFEDYIDNYV
;
A
#
# COMPACT_ATOMS: atom_id res chain seq x y z
N ALA A 1 21.58 1.86 -9.99
CA ALA A 1 21.16 3.24 -9.69
C ALA A 1 21.80 4.26 -10.66
N GLY A 2 23.02 4.03 -11.11
CA GLY A 2 23.75 4.95 -11.98
C GLY A 2 25.24 4.87 -11.78
N LYS A 3 25.94 5.99 -11.91
CA LYS A 3 27.39 6.10 -11.69
C LYS A 3 27.71 7.20 -10.69
N ASP A 4 28.68 6.95 -9.82
CA ASP A 4 29.20 7.97 -8.92
C ASP A 4 30.05 9.02 -9.66
N ILE A 5 30.54 10.04 -8.94
CA ILE A 5 31.36 11.11 -9.51
C ILE A 5 32.70 10.63 -10.08
N ALA A 6 33.15 9.44 -9.72
CA ALA A 6 34.35 8.79 -10.26
C ALA A 6 34.05 7.88 -11.46
N GLY A 7 32.78 7.82 -11.91
CA GLY A 7 32.33 6.96 -13.00
C GLY A 7 32.10 5.50 -12.62
N LYS A 8 32.20 5.14 -11.31
CA LYS A 8 32.01 3.79 -10.85
C LYS A 8 30.51 3.45 -10.78
N PRO A 9 30.07 2.27 -11.28
CA PRO A 9 28.68 1.85 -11.18
C PRO A 9 28.22 1.73 -9.73
N VAL A 10 27.05 2.28 -9.43
CA VAL A 10 26.37 2.17 -8.14
C VAL A 10 25.18 1.21 -8.32
N VAL A 11 25.27 0.05 -7.70
CA VAL A 11 24.24 -0.99 -7.73
C VAL A 11 23.64 -1.11 -6.34
N ALA A 12 22.32 -1.21 -6.29
CA ALA A 12 21.57 -1.39 -5.07
C ALA A 12 20.73 -2.67 -5.13
N ASP A 13 20.62 -3.37 -4.00
CA ASP A 13 19.80 -4.56 -3.84
C ASP A 13 18.53 -4.17 -3.06
N ILE A 14 17.37 -4.24 -3.73
CA ILE A 14 16.11 -3.83 -3.13
C ILE A 14 15.71 -4.74 -1.95
N ALA A 15 16.13 -5.99 -1.93
CA ALA A 15 15.88 -6.89 -0.80
C ALA A 15 16.69 -6.50 0.46
N ARG A 16 17.83 -5.83 0.27
CA ARG A 16 18.65 -5.27 1.36
C ARG A 16 18.22 -3.85 1.74
N MET A 17 17.63 -3.14 0.80
CA MET A 17 17.11 -1.78 0.91
C MET A 17 15.58 -1.82 0.70
N PRO A 18 14.82 -2.46 1.61
CA PRO A 18 13.52 -3.04 1.32
C PRO A 18 12.47 -2.03 0.87
N HIS A 19 12.62 -0.77 1.24
CA HIS A 19 11.68 0.30 0.91
C HIS A 19 12.47 1.54 0.54
N LEU A 20 12.10 2.15 -0.58
CA LEU A 20 12.79 3.28 -1.18
C LEU A 20 11.83 4.45 -1.38
N LEU A 21 12.19 5.59 -0.82
CA LEU A 21 11.52 6.87 -1.07
C LEU A 21 12.30 7.65 -2.13
N ILE A 22 11.62 8.10 -3.18
CA ILE A 22 12.19 8.89 -4.28
C ILE A 22 11.45 10.23 -4.37
N ALA A 23 12.15 11.35 -4.27
CA ALA A 23 11.51 12.63 -4.42
C ALA A 23 12.37 13.64 -5.18
N GLY A 24 11.71 14.58 -5.86
CA GLY A 24 12.35 15.64 -6.61
C GLY A 24 11.36 16.42 -7.46
N ALA A 25 11.76 17.62 -7.92
CA ALA A 25 10.93 18.47 -8.75
C ALA A 25 10.64 17.84 -10.14
N THR A 26 9.64 18.34 -10.83
CA THR A 26 9.34 17.94 -12.22
C THR A 26 10.56 18.16 -13.12
N GLY A 27 10.87 17.20 -13.97
CA GLY A 27 12.03 17.25 -14.87
C GLY A 27 13.39 16.98 -14.20
N SER A 28 13.42 16.65 -12.90
CA SER A 28 14.66 16.34 -12.18
C SER A 28 15.28 14.99 -12.53
N GLY A 29 14.50 14.06 -13.11
CA GLY A 29 14.92 12.70 -13.47
C GLY A 29 14.23 11.60 -12.68
N LYS A 30 13.22 11.92 -11.85
CA LYS A 30 12.47 10.96 -11.03
C LYS A 30 11.85 9.83 -11.86
N SER A 31 11.07 10.15 -12.90
CA SER A 31 10.38 9.16 -13.74
C SER A 31 11.37 8.28 -14.50
N VAL A 32 12.44 8.85 -15.03
CA VAL A 32 13.51 8.08 -15.68
C VAL A 32 14.16 7.09 -14.68
N CYS A 33 14.38 7.51 -13.44
CA CYS A 33 14.91 6.61 -12.40
C CYS A 33 13.96 5.45 -12.10
N ILE A 34 12.66 5.71 -12.01
CA ILE A 34 11.64 4.67 -11.81
C ILE A 34 11.69 3.68 -12.99
N ASN A 35 11.68 4.18 -14.22
CA ASN A 35 11.81 3.33 -15.41
C ASN A 35 13.11 2.52 -15.39
N THR A 36 14.24 3.13 -15.03
CA THR A 36 15.52 2.42 -14.89
C THR A 36 15.44 1.28 -13.87
N ILE A 37 14.78 1.50 -12.74
CA ILE A 37 14.59 0.45 -11.72
C ILE A 37 13.70 -0.67 -12.27
N ILE A 38 12.58 -0.35 -12.90
CA ILE A 38 11.67 -1.32 -13.51
C ILE A 38 12.42 -2.14 -14.57
N MET A 39 13.10 -1.49 -15.49
CA MET A 39 13.89 -2.13 -16.53
C MET A 39 14.96 -3.05 -15.93
N SER A 40 15.64 -2.61 -14.88
CA SER A 40 16.62 -3.46 -14.17
C SER A 40 16.00 -4.73 -13.58
N LEU A 41 14.76 -4.67 -13.08
CA LEU A 41 14.03 -5.83 -12.59
C LEU A 41 13.62 -6.75 -13.76
N LEU A 42 13.05 -6.20 -14.82
CA LEU A 42 12.60 -6.97 -15.99
C LEU A 42 13.75 -7.70 -16.69
N TYR A 43 14.95 -7.13 -16.71
CA TYR A 43 16.14 -7.78 -17.28
C TYR A 43 16.74 -8.89 -16.41
N LYS A 44 16.46 -8.91 -15.11
CA LYS A 44 17.15 -9.78 -14.14
C LYS A 44 16.27 -10.82 -13.48
N ALA A 45 14.98 -10.62 -13.49
CA ALA A 45 14.03 -11.48 -12.77
C ALA A 45 12.95 -12.00 -13.69
N LYS A 46 12.60 -13.27 -13.53
CA LYS A 46 11.45 -13.87 -14.20
C LYS A 46 10.15 -13.48 -13.51
N PRO A 47 8.99 -13.57 -14.21
CA PRO A 47 7.68 -13.31 -13.61
C PRO A 47 7.35 -14.25 -12.43
N GLU A 48 7.99 -15.40 -12.34
CA GLU A 48 7.85 -16.38 -11.25
C GLU A 48 8.60 -15.94 -9.98
N ASP A 49 9.66 -15.14 -10.14
CA ASP A 49 10.52 -14.70 -9.04
C ASP A 49 10.12 -13.31 -8.50
N VAL A 50 9.63 -12.43 -9.41
CA VAL A 50 9.24 -11.05 -9.06
C VAL A 50 7.92 -10.69 -9.73
N LYS A 51 7.00 -10.20 -8.93
CA LYS A 51 5.74 -9.61 -9.37
C LYS A 51 5.68 -8.13 -9.02
N LEU A 52 4.95 -7.37 -9.84
CA LEU A 52 4.85 -5.93 -9.73
C LEU A 52 3.41 -5.49 -9.50
N ILE A 53 3.22 -4.50 -8.64
CA ILE A 53 2.01 -3.67 -8.55
C ILE A 53 2.45 -2.26 -8.84
N MET A 54 1.86 -1.65 -9.85
CA MET A 54 2.18 -0.28 -10.26
C MET A 54 0.98 0.63 -10.05
N ILE A 55 1.21 1.78 -9.44
CA ILE A 55 0.19 2.79 -9.12
C ILE A 55 0.61 4.10 -9.75
N ASP A 56 -0.18 4.54 -10.74
CA ASP A 56 0.03 5.77 -11.50
C ASP A 56 -1.27 6.58 -11.60
N PRO A 57 -1.58 7.42 -10.62
CA PRO A 57 -2.82 8.20 -10.60
C PRO A 57 -2.94 9.20 -11.76
N LYS A 58 -1.83 9.52 -12.43
CA LYS A 58 -1.79 10.49 -13.55
C LYS A 58 -1.94 9.85 -14.91
N VAL A 59 -1.82 8.52 -15.01
CA VAL A 59 -1.91 7.75 -16.27
C VAL A 59 -0.85 8.22 -17.31
N VAL A 60 0.34 8.57 -16.86
CA VAL A 60 1.36 9.16 -17.74
C VAL A 60 2.61 8.29 -17.83
N GLU A 61 3.10 7.78 -16.70
CA GLU A 61 4.46 7.24 -16.61
C GLU A 61 4.50 5.70 -16.66
N LEU A 62 3.55 5.02 -16.00
CA LEU A 62 3.62 3.57 -15.80
C LEU A 62 2.64 2.79 -16.68
N SER A 63 1.67 3.43 -17.32
CA SER A 63 0.65 2.76 -18.13
C SER A 63 1.24 1.99 -19.33
N VAL A 64 2.44 2.35 -19.80
CA VAL A 64 3.18 1.65 -20.85
C VAL A 64 3.48 0.18 -20.49
N TYR A 65 3.60 -0.14 -19.20
CA TYR A 65 3.90 -1.50 -18.72
C TYR A 65 2.69 -2.42 -18.67
N ASN A 66 1.49 -1.96 -19.00
CA ASN A 66 0.32 -2.83 -19.03
C ASN A 66 0.53 -4.02 -19.99
N GLY A 67 0.16 -5.21 -19.52
CA GLY A 67 0.27 -6.45 -20.31
C GLY A 67 1.53 -7.26 -20.06
N ILE A 68 2.56 -6.74 -19.39
CA ILE A 68 3.75 -7.55 -19.07
C ILE A 68 3.41 -8.65 -18.05
N PRO A 69 4.06 -9.83 -18.14
CA PRO A 69 3.75 -10.98 -17.31
C PRO A 69 4.13 -10.80 -15.82
N HIS A 70 4.92 -9.77 -15.51
CA HIS A 70 5.31 -9.44 -14.15
C HIS A 70 4.20 -8.74 -13.36
N LEU A 71 3.21 -8.10 -14.02
CA LEU A 71 2.12 -7.42 -13.32
C LEU A 71 1.17 -8.43 -12.65
N LEU A 72 0.87 -8.19 -11.36
CA LEU A 72 -0.17 -8.91 -10.62
C LEU A 72 -1.58 -8.46 -11.03
N ILE A 73 -1.72 -7.18 -11.29
CA ILE A 73 -2.96 -6.51 -11.73
C ILE A 73 -2.58 -5.45 -12.75
N PRO A 74 -3.51 -5.00 -13.61
CA PRO A 74 -3.28 -3.83 -14.45
C PRO A 74 -2.82 -2.62 -13.64
N VAL A 75 -2.10 -1.69 -14.26
CA VAL A 75 -1.63 -0.47 -13.59
C VAL A 75 -2.82 0.27 -12.96
N VAL A 76 -2.73 0.52 -11.65
CA VAL A 76 -3.80 1.15 -10.87
C VAL A 76 -3.74 2.66 -11.09
N THR A 77 -4.81 3.22 -11.66
CA THR A 77 -4.90 4.64 -11.99
C THR A 77 -5.85 5.42 -11.07
N ASP A 78 -6.77 4.72 -10.40
CA ASP A 78 -7.70 5.33 -9.44
C ASP A 78 -7.05 5.39 -8.05
N PRO A 79 -6.95 6.59 -7.42
CA PRO A 79 -6.40 6.74 -6.07
C PRO A 79 -7.12 5.93 -4.99
N LYS A 80 -8.45 5.70 -5.13
CA LYS A 80 -9.19 4.85 -4.20
C LYS A 80 -8.81 3.38 -4.36
N LYS A 81 -8.70 2.88 -5.60
CA LYS A 81 -8.18 1.54 -5.87
C LYS A 81 -6.72 1.37 -5.40
N ALA A 82 -5.94 2.44 -5.43
CA ALA A 82 -4.58 2.43 -4.93
C ALA A 82 -4.50 2.16 -3.42
N SER A 83 -5.38 2.78 -2.60
CA SER A 83 -5.52 2.44 -1.18
C SER A 83 -5.89 0.97 -0.99
N GLY A 84 -6.84 0.46 -1.77
CA GLY A 84 -7.21 -0.96 -1.79
C GLY A 84 -6.04 -1.89 -2.13
N ALA A 85 -5.20 -1.52 -3.10
CA ALA A 85 -4.02 -2.31 -3.48
C ALA A 85 -2.96 -2.35 -2.36
N LEU A 86 -2.74 -1.24 -1.65
CA LEU A 86 -1.85 -1.20 -0.49
C LEU A 86 -2.40 -2.04 0.67
N ASN A 87 -3.70 -1.97 0.95
CA ASN A 87 -4.36 -2.79 1.97
C ASN A 87 -4.33 -4.29 1.62
N TRP A 88 -4.53 -4.63 0.34
CA TRP A 88 -4.35 -5.99 -0.14
C TRP A 88 -2.92 -6.49 0.13
N ALA A 89 -1.90 -5.67 -0.11
CA ALA A 89 -0.52 -6.04 0.16
C ALA A 89 -0.25 -6.28 1.65
N VAL A 90 -0.91 -5.54 2.55
CA VAL A 90 -0.87 -5.80 4.00
C VAL A 90 -1.51 -7.15 4.33
N ALA A 91 -2.64 -7.49 3.71
CA ALA A 91 -3.29 -8.79 3.88
C ALA A 91 -2.43 -9.93 3.34
N GLU A 92 -1.84 -9.77 2.15
CA GLU A 92 -0.89 -10.73 1.55
C GLU A 92 0.32 -10.96 2.46
N MET A 93 0.91 -9.88 2.99
CA MET A 93 1.99 -9.97 3.97
C MET A 93 1.60 -10.83 5.17
N THR A 94 0.42 -10.61 5.72
CA THR A 94 -0.09 -11.36 6.88
C THR A 94 -0.30 -12.84 6.53
N GLY A 95 -0.89 -13.13 5.37
CA GLY A 95 -1.06 -14.49 4.87
C GLY A 95 0.28 -15.21 4.64
N ARG A 96 1.31 -14.50 4.16
CA ARG A 96 2.67 -15.06 4.02
C ARG A 96 3.26 -15.43 5.38
N TYR A 97 3.09 -14.60 6.40
CA TYR A 97 3.56 -14.91 7.75
C TYR A 97 2.86 -16.13 8.35
N GLN A 98 1.56 -16.32 8.10
CA GLN A 98 0.83 -17.53 8.51
C GLN A 98 1.46 -18.78 7.87
N LYS A 99 1.70 -18.75 6.55
CA LYS A 99 2.38 -19.84 5.85
C LYS A 99 3.81 -20.06 6.34
N PHE A 100 4.55 -18.99 6.68
CA PHE A 100 5.89 -19.15 7.26
C PHE A 100 5.85 -19.85 8.62
N ALA A 101 4.83 -19.59 9.43
CA ALA A 101 4.63 -20.29 10.70
C ALA A 101 4.29 -21.78 10.48
N GLU A 102 3.39 -22.11 9.57
CA GLU A 102 3.03 -23.48 9.21
C GLU A 102 4.25 -24.30 8.75
N TYR A 103 5.10 -23.66 7.92
CA TYR A 103 6.32 -24.30 7.41
C TYR A 103 7.52 -24.15 8.34
N ASN A 104 7.37 -23.55 9.52
CA ASN A 104 8.45 -23.26 10.47
C ASN A 104 9.69 -22.62 9.81
N VAL A 105 9.44 -21.53 9.09
CA VAL A 105 10.46 -20.68 8.45
C VAL A 105 10.28 -19.22 8.86
N ARG A 106 11.29 -18.37 8.61
CA ARG A 106 11.29 -16.98 9.10
C ARG A 106 11.08 -15.95 7.99
N ASP A 107 11.28 -16.33 6.74
CA ASP A 107 11.25 -15.44 5.59
C ASP A 107 10.89 -16.16 4.30
N LEU A 108 10.64 -15.38 3.25
CA LEU A 108 10.30 -15.86 1.91
C LEU A 108 11.35 -16.82 1.34
N LYS A 109 12.62 -16.51 1.54
CA LYS A 109 13.73 -17.34 1.03
C LYS A 109 13.72 -18.72 1.69
N GLY A 110 13.51 -18.76 3.00
CA GLY A 110 13.39 -20.01 3.75
C GLY A 110 12.19 -20.83 3.31
N TYR A 111 11.04 -20.17 3.07
CA TYR A 111 9.83 -20.82 2.55
C TYR A 111 10.08 -21.43 1.17
N ASN A 112 10.55 -20.65 0.20
CA ASN A 112 10.80 -21.12 -1.15
C ASN A 112 11.81 -22.27 -1.19
N LYS A 113 12.89 -22.19 -0.39
CA LYS A 113 13.86 -23.28 -0.26
C LYS A 113 13.24 -24.58 0.29
N LYS A 114 12.30 -24.45 1.24
CA LYS A 114 11.59 -25.60 1.81
C LYS A 114 10.65 -26.24 0.79
N VAL A 115 9.90 -25.41 0.05
CA VAL A 115 9.02 -25.87 -1.05
C VAL A 115 9.82 -26.60 -2.14
N GLU A 116 10.98 -26.09 -2.53
CA GLU A 116 11.86 -26.74 -3.50
C GLU A 116 12.38 -28.11 -3.01
N ALA A 117 12.60 -28.26 -1.72
CA ALA A 117 13.11 -29.49 -1.13
C ALA A 117 12.05 -30.60 -0.99
N ILE A 118 10.77 -30.31 -1.15
CA ILE A 118 9.68 -31.30 -1.10
C ILE A 118 9.74 -32.16 -2.35
N LYS A 119 10.03 -33.48 -2.20
CA LYS A 119 10.13 -34.44 -3.31
C LYS A 119 9.05 -35.52 -3.27
N ASP A 120 8.40 -35.68 -2.12
CA ASP A 120 7.51 -36.83 -1.83
C ASP A 120 6.04 -36.57 -2.16
N ILE A 121 5.73 -35.39 -2.71
CA ILE A 121 4.37 -34.98 -3.10
C ILE A 121 4.34 -34.80 -4.64
N PRO A 122 3.28 -35.27 -5.33
CA PRO A 122 3.09 -35.00 -6.75
C PRO A 122 3.12 -33.50 -7.04
N ASP A 123 3.69 -33.08 -8.17
CA ASP A 123 3.85 -31.66 -8.51
C ASP A 123 2.52 -30.86 -8.50
N LYS A 124 1.39 -31.55 -8.72
CA LYS A 124 0.04 -30.92 -8.66
C LYS A 124 -0.41 -30.52 -7.26
N ASP A 125 0.08 -31.20 -6.23
CA ASP A 125 -0.30 -30.98 -4.84
C ASP A 125 0.80 -30.24 -4.06
N LYS A 126 1.90 -29.94 -4.73
CA LYS A 126 3.06 -29.27 -4.16
C LYS A 126 2.75 -27.78 -3.95
N PRO A 127 3.07 -27.22 -2.77
CA PRO A 127 2.95 -25.79 -2.55
C PRO A 127 3.75 -25.00 -3.58
N GLU A 128 3.16 -23.94 -4.11
CA GLU A 128 3.86 -23.07 -5.04
C GLU A 128 4.86 -22.16 -4.33
N LYS A 129 5.95 -21.84 -5.04
CA LYS A 129 6.87 -20.79 -4.61
C LYS A 129 6.16 -19.46 -4.62
N MET A 130 6.53 -18.61 -3.69
CA MET A 130 6.04 -17.23 -3.65
C MET A 130 7.04 -16.30 -4.31
N PRO A 131 6.60 -15.43 -5.25
CA PRO A 131 7.44 -14.37 -5.79
C PRO A 131 7.70 -13.27 -4.75
N GLN A 132 8.76 -12.51 -4.94
CA GLN A 132 8.87 -11.19 -4.34
C GLN A 132 7.85 -10.27 -5.01
N ILE A 133 7.31 -9.32 -4.26
CA ILE A 133 6.38 -8.31 -4.77
C ILE A 133 7.03 -6.93 -4.62
N VAL A 134 7.08 -6.18 -5.71
CA VAL A 134 7.53 -4.79 -5.70
C VAL A 134 6.35 -3.89 -6.04
N ILE A 135 6.01 -3.02 -5.11
CA ILE A 135 4.93 -2.04 -5.25
C ILE A 135 5.55 -0.69 -5.58
N ILE A 136 5.17 -0.12 -6.71
CA ILE A 136 5.70 1.15 -7.21
C ILE A 136 4.58 2.18 -7.23
N VAL A 137 4.77 3.28 -6.51
CA VAL A 137 3.86 4.43 -6.51
C VAL A 137 4.57 5.61 -7.16
N ASP A 138 4.08 6.08 -8.30
CA ASP A 138 4.70 7.20 -9.03
C ASP A 138 4.48 8.55 -8.35
N GLU A 139 3.29 8.79 -7.78
CA GLU A 139 2.98 10.04 -7.11
C GLU A 139 2.18 9.83 -5.82
N LEU A 140 2.91 9.80 -4.70
CA LEU A 140 2.30 9.65 -3.37
C LEU A 140 1.36 10.81 -3.02
N ALA A 141 1.68 12.04 -3.45
CA ALA A 141 0.87 13.20 -3.12
C ALA A 141 -0.60 13.06 -3.54
N ASP A 142 -0.85 12.43 -4.69
CA ASP A 142 -2.21 12.28 -5.21
C ASP A 142 -3.01 11.25 -4.37
N LEU A 143 -2.35 10.23 -3.82
CA LEU A 143 -2.98 9.30 -2.89
C LEU A 143 -3.27 9.95 -1.53
N MET A 144 -2.32 10.73 -1.01
CA MET A 144 -2.45 11.45 0.25
C MET A 144 -3.52 12.55 0.22
N MET A 145 -3.91 13.02 -0.96
CA MET A 145 -5.03 13.96 -1.12
C MET A 145 -6.41 13.28 -0.99
N VAL A 146 -6.50 11.99 -1.27
CA VAL A 146 -7.78 11.25 -1.31
C VAL A 146 -8.02 10.47 -0.02
N ALA A 147 -7.02 9.72 0.45
CA ALA A 147 -7.15 8.83 1.61
C ALA A 147 -5.86 8.86 2.47
N PRO A 148 -5.50 10.02 3.08
CA PRO A 148 -4.20 10.18 3.74
C PRO A 148 -3.96 9.17 4.86
N GLY A 149 -4.95 8.95 5.73
CA GLY A 149 -4.82 8.03 6.88
C GLY A 149 -4.61 6.58 6.45
N GLU A 150 -5.45 6.07 5.55
CA GLU A 150 -5.36 4.68 5.08
C GLU A 150 -4.05 4.41 4.33
N VAL A 151 -3.64 5.34 3.46
CA VAL A 151 -2.41 5.24 2.68
C VAL A 151 -1.19 5.27 3.60
N GLU A 152 -1.14 6.20 4.54
CA GLU A 152 -0.04 6.31 5.51
C GLU A 152 0.07 5.05 6.38
N ASP A 153 -1.06 4.56 6.93
CA ASP A 153 -1.10 3.37 7.77
C ASP A 153 -0.64 2.12 7.01
N ALA A 154 -1.12 1.92 5.78
CA ALA A 154 -0.73 0.80 4.95
C ALA A 154 0.76 0.83 4.59
N ILE A 155 1.29 2.00 4.19
CA ILE A 155 2.72 2.21 3.91
C ILE A 155 3.55 1.92 5.15
N CYS A 156 3.17 2.45 6.31
CA CYS A 156 3.91 2.25 7.56
C CYS A 156 3.94 0.77 7.97
N ARG A 157 2.80 0.07 7.90
CA ARG A 157 2.72 -1.37 8.20
C ARG A 157 3.62 -2.20 7.28
N LEU A 158 3.54 -1.95 5.96
CA LEU A 158 4.39 -2.62 4.99
C LEU A 158 5.87 -2.31 5.25
N ALA A 159 6.22 -1.05 5.43
CA ALA A 159 7.60 -0.64 5.63
C ALA A 159 8.23 -1.23 6.92
N GLN A 160 7.43 -1.47 7.95
CA GLN A 160 7.90 -2.09 9.20
C GLN A 160 8.09 -3.60 9.09
N LEU A 161 7.19 -4.29 8.38
CA LEU A 161 7.07 -5.75 8.50
C LEU A 161 7.29 -6.50 7.18
N ALA A 162 7.13 -5.89 6.03
CA ALA A 162 7.03 -6.62 4.76
C ALA A 162 8.37 -7.18 4.22
N ARG A 163 9.51 -6.76 4.76
CA ARG A 163 10.83 -7.20 4.30
C ARG A 163 10.99 -8.72 4.30
N ALA A 164 10.66 -9.38 5.40
CA ALA A 164 10.80 -10.84 5.50
C ALA A 164 9.76 -11.58 4.64
N ALA A 165 8.60 -10.95 4.40
CA ALA A 165 7.58 -11.45 3.51
C ALA A 165 7.93 -11.28 2.01
N GLY A 166 9.04 -10.60 1.68
CA GLY A 166 9.47 -10.35 0.30
C GLY A 166 8.59 -9.34 -0.42
N ILE A 167 8.05 -8.34 0.30
CA ILE A 167 7.26 -7.26 -0.29
C ILE A 167 8.02 -5.95 -0.10
N HIS A 168 8.22 -5.20 -1.18
CA HIS A 168 9.07 -4.02 -1.23
C HIS A 168 8.29 -2.83 -1.78
N LEU A 169 8.52 -1.64 -1.21
CA LEU A 169 7.90 -0.40 -1.64
C LEU A 169 8.90 0.50 -2.35
N ILE A 170 8.53 1.04 -3.48
CA ILE A 170 9.19 2.17 -4.14
C ILE A 170 8.15 3.27 -4.23
N ILE A 171 8.29 4.29 -3.40
CA ILE A 171 7.33 5.38 -3.31
C ILE A 171 7.98 6.64 -3.83
N ALA A 172 7.35 7.25 -4.82
CA ALA A 172 7.85 8.47 -5.40
C ALA A 172 6.86 9.64 -5.26
N THR A 173 7.40 10.87 -5.27
CA THR A 173 6.60 12.09 -5.28
C THR A 173 7.36 13.26 -5.90
N GLN A 174 6.63 14.13 -6.60
CA GLN A 174 7.14 15.42 -7.08
C GLN A 174 6.86 16.55 -6.09
N ARG A 175 6.12 16.28 -5.00
CA ARG A 175 5.73 17.26 -3.97
C ARG A 175 6.38 16.91 -2.64
N PRO A 176 7.65 17.31 -2.40
CA PRO A 176 8.37 17.00 -1.18
C PRO A 176 7.93 17.89 -0.01
N SER A 177 6.63 17.86 0.34
CA SER A 177 6.08 18.56 1.49
C SER A 177 5.92 17.65 2.70
N VAL A 178 5.90 18.21 3.89
CA VAL A 178 5.73 17.45 5.15
C VAL A 178 4.38 16.73 5.27
N ASN A 179 3.36 17.20 4.53
CA ASN A 179 2.04 16.58 4.47
C ASN A 179 2.01 15.34 3.56
N VAL A 180 2.99 15.20 2.67
CA VAL A 180 3.15 14.05 1.77
C VAL A 180 4.20 13.11 2.30
N ILE A 181 5.39 13.62 2.60
CA ILE A 181 6.48 12.86 3.21
C ILE A 181 6.43 13.10 4.73
N THR A 182 5.52 12.42 5.39
CA THR A 182 5.28 12.59 6.82
C THR A 182 6.44 12.03 7.67
N GLY A 183 6.46 12.42 8.93
CA GLY A 183 7.44 11.89 9.88
C GLY A 183 7.35 10.36 10.04
N LEU A 184 6.13 9.80 9.96
CA LEU A 184 5.91 8.35 10.06
C LEU A 184 6.44 7.62 8.83
N ILE A 185 6.17 8.11 7.63
CA ILE A 185 6.72 7.55 6.38
C ILE A 185 8.25 7.60 6.42
N LYS A 186 8.86 8.75 6.80
CA LYS A 186 10.31 8.89 6.88
C LYS A 186 10.97 7.95 7.89
N ALA A 187 10.33 7.74 9.03
CA ALA A 187 10.84 6.85 10.06
C ALA A 187 10.91 5.38 9.60
N ASN A 188 9.99 4.99 8.71
CA ASN A 188 9.85 3.62 8.23
C ASN A 188 10.52 3.38 6.86
N MET A 189 10.88 4.45 6.13
CA MET A 189 11.55 4.38 4.83
C MET A 189 12.94 5.06 4.91
N PRO A 190 13.93 4.37 5.45
CA PRO A 190 15.26 4.95 5.69
C PRO A 190 16.10 5.09 4.42
N SER A 191 15.80 4.35 3.36
CA SER A 191 16.50 4.46 2.08
C SER A 191 15.82 5.50 1.20
N ARG A 192 16.59 6.49 0.72
CA ARG A 192 16.03 7.65 0.04
C ARG A 192 16.86 8.06 -1.17
N ILE A 193 16.19 8.57 -2.17
CA ILE A 193 16.77 9.26 -3.32
C ILE A 193 16.18 10.66 -3.38
N ALA A 194 17.03 11.68 -3.34
CA ALA A 194 16.62 13.04 -3.61
C ALA A 194 17.18 13.49 -4.95
N PHE A 195 16.30 13.81 -5.86
CA PHE A 195 16.63 14.55 -7.08
C PHE A 195 16.61 16.07 -6.81
N SER A 196 16.94 16.87 -7.82
CA SER A 196 16.91 18.32 -7.71
C SER A 196 15.55 18.83 -7.21
N VAL A 197 15.60 19.76 -6.26
CA VAL A 197 14.44 20.43 -5.65
C VAL A 197 14.64 21.94 -5.63
N SER A 198 13.57 22.69 -5.36
CA SER A 198 13.56 24.15 -5.42
C SER A 198 14.21 24.81 -4.22
N SER A 199 14.25 24.14 -3.07
CA SER A 199 14.72 24.73 -1.80
C SER A 199 15.45 23.76 -0.90
N GLY A 200 16.28 24.30 0.01
CA GLY A 200 16.90 23.51 1.07
C GLY A 200 15.89 22.97 2.08
N VAL A 201 14.66 23.52 2.16
CA VAL A 201 13.56 22.98 2.98
C VAL A 201 13.07 21.66 2.37
N ASP A 202 12.85 21.64 1.06
CA ASP A 202 12.45 20.42 0.33
C ASP A 202 13.51 19.33 0.47
N SER A 203 14.79 19.70 0.36
CA SER A 203 15.90 18.77 0.57
C SER A 203 15.85 18.14 1.98
N ARG A 204 15.65 18.95 3.03
CA ARG A 204 15.51 18.43 4.40
C ARG A 204 14.27 17.56 4.58
N THR A 205 13.19 17.87 3.87
CA THR A 205 11.99 17.03 3.90
C THR A 205 12.26 15.63 3.38
N ILE A 206 13.13 15.49 2.36
CA ILE A 206 13.44 14.19 1.75
C ILE A 206 14.53 13.46 2.53
N ILE A 207 15.71 14.07 2.71
CA ILE A 207 16.94 13.40 3.20
C ILE A 207 17.44 13.93 4.55
N ASP A 208 16.65 14.72 5.26
CA ASP A 208 16.96 15.34 6.56
C ASP A 208 18.16 16.30 6.53
N MET A 209 18.66 16.65 5.35
CA MET A 209 19.78 17.60 5.16
C MET A 209 19.62 18.43 3.89
N VAL A 210 20.36 19.51 3.79
CA VAL A 210 20.46 20.34 2.57
C VAL A 210 21.39 19.65 1.55
N GLY A 211 21.22 20.00 0.27
CA GLY A 211 22.09 19.56 -0.81
C GLY A 211 21.35 19.21 -2.09
N ALA A 212 20.13 18.72 -2.03
CA ALA A 212 19.35 18.37 -3.22
C ALA A 212 18.98 19.63 -4.04
N GLU A 213 18.89 20.81 -3.43
CA GLU A 213 18.68 22.09 -4.12
C GLU A 213 19.88 22.54 -4.97
N LYS A 214 21.03 21.88 -4.81
CA LYS A 214 22.26 22.18 -5.58
C LYS A 214 22.51 21.19 -6.71
N LEU A 215 21.63 20.21 -6.89
CA LEU A 215 21.73 19.23 -7.95
C LEU A 215 21.38 19.84 -9.30
N LEU A 216 21.98 19.31 -10.36
CA LEU A 216 21.88 19.85 -11.72
C LEU A 216 20.61 19.46 -12.46
N GLY A 217 19.81 18.52 -11.91
CA GLY A 217 18.66 17.92 -12.59
C GLY A 217 19.08 16.82 -13.59
N LYS A 218 18.14 16.37 -14.44
CA LYS A 218 18.39 15.35 -15.47
C LYS A 218 19.08 14.07 -14.93
N GLY A 219 18.62 13.59 -13.77
CA GLY A 219 19.14 12.35 -13.18
C GLY A 219 20.28 12.54 -12.19
N ASP A 220 20.76 13.76 -11.95
CA ASP A 220 21.69 14.06 -10.86
C ASP A 220 20.94 13.92 -9.53
N MET A 221 21.41 13.03 -8.65
CA MET A 221 20.70 12.67 -7.42
C MET A 221 21.62 12.49 -6.22
N LEU A 222 21.05 12.63 -5.04
CA LEU A 222 21.64 12.19 -3.79
C LEU A 222 21.03 10.84 -3.41
N PHE A 223 21.83 9.79 -3.49
CA PHE A 223 21.47 8.43 -3.11
C PHE A 223 21.86 8.18 -1.65
N TYR A 224 20.86 7.94 -0.81
CA TYR A 224 21.01 7.78 0.63
C TYR A 224 20.38 6.47 1.12
N PRO A 225 21.01 5.32 0.87
CA PRO A 225 20.52 4.03 1.34
C PRO A 225 20.73 3.87 2.84
N GLN A 226 19.92 3.01 3.44
CA GLN A 226 20.04 2.66 4.86
C GLN A 226 21.48 2.21 5.20
N GLY A 227 22.02 2.75 6.29
CA GLY A 227 23.37 2.43 6.77
C GLY A 227 24.49 3.35 6.25
N TYR A 228 24.19 4.24 5.32
CA TYR A 228 25.15 5.28 4.92
C TYR A 228 25.13 6.43 5.93
N GLN A 229 26.30 6.94 6.28
CA GLN A 229 26.42 8.11 7.17
C GLN A 229 26.09 9.42 6.46
N LYS A 230 26.27 9.47 5.15
CA LYS A 230 25.99 10.61 4.28
C LYS A 230 25.55 10.12 2.89
N PRO A 231 24.73 10.89 2.18
CA PRO A 231 24.31 10.53 0.83
C PRO A 231 25.51 10.54 -0.14
N ALA A 232 25.46 9.65 -1.11
CA ALA A 232 26.37 9.62 -2.24
C ALA A 232 25.73 10.40 -3.41
N ARG A 233 26.51 11.23 -4.11
CA ARG A 233 26.06 11.86 -5.35
C ARG A 233 26.22 10.87 -6.49
N VAL A 234 25.15 10.64 -7.20
CA VAL A 234 25.06 9.66 -8.29
C VAL A 234 24.38 10.30 -9.50
N GLN A 235 24.94 10.10 -10.69
CA GLN A 235 24.24 10.38 -11.94
C GLN A 235 23.44 9.13 -12.31
N GLY A 236 22.11 9.27 -12.33
CA GLY A 236 21.17 8.22 -12.72
C GLY A 236 21.41 7.74 -14.15
N ALA A 237 21.17 6.46 -14.37
CA ALA A 237 21.15 5.91 -15.73
C ALA A 237 19.96 6.48 -16.49
N PHE A 238 20.11 6.58 -17.80
CA PHE A 238 19.04 7.02 -18.69
C PHE A 238 18.51 5.84 -19.48
N VAL A 239 17.19 5.72 -19.53
CA VAL A 239 16.45 4.81 -20.40
C VAL A 239 15.42 5.64 -21.14
N SER A 240 15.37 5.51 -22.46
CA SER A 240 14.42 6.23 -23.32
C SER A 240 13.06 5.53 -23.33
N ASP A 241 12.01 6.27 -23.68
CA ASP A 241 10.65 5.72 -23.83
C ASP A 241 10.59 4.63 -24.93
N THR A 242 11.40 4.77 -25.98
CA THR A 242 11.52 3.75 -27.03
C THR A 242 12.07 2.45 -26.49
N GLU A 243 13.17 2.49 -25.72
CA GLU A 243 13.75 1.30 -25.10
C GLU A 243 12.78 0.62 -24.12
N VAL A 244 11.99 1.39 -23.38
CA VAL A 244 10.93 0.87 -22.52
C VAL A 244 9.87 0.16 -23.36
N SER A 245 9.38 0.78 -24.43
CA SER A 245 8.37 0.21 -25.32
C SER A 245 8.84 -1.07 -26.00
N ASP A 246 10.07 -1.11 -26.48
CA ASP A 246 10.67 -2.28 -27.13
C ASP A 246 10.72 -3.49 -26.18
N VAL A 247 11.09 -3.26 -24.91
CA VAL A 247 11.12 -4.34 -23.89
C VAL A 247 9.73 -4.80 -23.51
N VAL A 248 8.77 -3.90 -23.38
CA VAL A 248 7.37 -4.24 -23.08
C VAL A 248 6.79 -5.06 -24.27
N GLU A 249 7.01 -4.64 -25.51
CA GLU A 249 6.57 -5.36 -26.70
C GLU A 249 7.19 -6.77 -26.76
N PHE A 250 8.47 -6.91 -26.50
CA PHE A 250 9.15 -8.20 -26.41
C PHE A 250 8.51 -9.12 -25.35
N LEU A 251 8.32 -8.61 -24.13
CA LEU A 251 7.77 -9.41 -23.03
C LEU A 251 6.31 -9.82 -23.28
N THR A 252 5.52 -8.99 -23.92
CA THR A 252 4.12 -9.28 -24.24
C THR A 252 4.00 -10.22 -25.43
N SER A 253 4.87 -10.12 -26.43
CA SER A 253 4.89 -11.04 -27.57
C SER A 253 5.30 -12.45 -27.18
N GLU A 254 6.29 -12.63 -26.32
CA GLU A 254 6.80 -13.92 -25.88
C GLU A 254 5.87 -14.65 -24.89
N ASN A 255 5.15 -13.91 -24.02
CA ASN A 255 4.36 -14.49 -22.95
C ASN A 255 2.84 -14.34 -23.14
N GLY A 256 2.41 -13.65 -24.19
CA GLY A 256 1.04 -13.18 -24.36
C GLY A 256 0.75 -11.98 -23.43
N VAL A 257 -0.33 -11.27 -23.75
CA VAL A 257 -0.76 -10.11 -22.93
C VAL A 257 -1.35 -10.62 -21.62
N SER A 258 -0.70 -10.28 -20.50
CA SER A 258 -1.22 -10.58 -19.17
C SER A 258 -2.36 -9.62 -18.81
N GLN A 259 -3.51 -10.18 -18.46
CA GLN A 259 -4.64 -9.38 -17.93
C GLN A 259 -4.57 -9.22 -16.41
N GLY A 260 -3.51 -9.73 -15.77
CA GLY A 260 -3.40 -9.81 -14.33
C GLY A 260 -4.30 -10.88 -13.71
N SER A 261 -4.42 -10.89 -12.39
CA SER A 261 -5.26 -11.83 -11.66
C SER A 261 -6.60 -11.19 -11.31
N ALA A 262 -7.68 -11.65 -11.92
CA ALA A 262 -9.03 -11.21 -11.62
C ALA A 262 -9.42 -11.46 -10.15
N ASP A 263 -8.88 -12.51 -9.53
CA ASP A 263 -9.07 -12.82 -8.11
C ASP A 263 -8.41 -11.74 -7.21
N ILE A 264 -7.20 -11.31 -7.56
CA ILE A 264 -6.51 -10.24 -6.82
C ILE A 264 -7.24 -8.91 -7.02
N GLU A 265 -7.69 -8.61 -8.23
CA GLU A 265 -8.42 -7.38 -8.53
C GLU A 265 -9.75 -7.32 -7.78
N SER A 266 -10.47 -8.44 -7.67
CA SER A 266 -11.69 -8.53 -6.87
C SER A 266 -11.42 -8.34 -5.37
N LYS A 267 -10.36 -8.93 -4.83
CA LYS A 267 -9.94 -8.74 -3.43
C LYS A 267 -9.53 -7.30 -3.12
N ILE A 268 -8.87 -6.62 -4.06
CA ILE A 268 -8.53 -5.20 -3.93
C ILE A 268 -9.80 -4.34 -3.89
N THR A 269 -10.78 -4.63 -4.73
CA THR A 269 -12.06 -3.94 -4.73
C THR A 269 -12.84 -4.17 -3.43
N GLN A 270 -12.81 -5.40 -2.89
CA GLN A 270 -13.40 -5.70 -1.58
C GLN A 270 -12.65 -5.01 -0.43
N ALA A 271 -11.30 -4.98 -0.45
CA ALA A 271 -10.51 -4.27 0.54
C ALA A 271 -10.76 -2.75 0.53
N GLN A 272 -11.11 -2.20 -0.63
CA GLN A 272 -11.52 -0.81 -0.78
C GLN A 272 -12.87 -0.55 -0.09
N SER A 273 -13.84 -1.47 -0.19
CA SER A 273 -15.15 -1.35 0.46
C SER A 273 -15.08 -1.51 1.99
N MET A 274 -14.06 -2.20 2.50
CA MET A 274 -13.80 -2.32 3.95
C MET A 274 -13.08 -1.11 4.55
N GLY A 275 -12.36 -0.32 3.75
CA GLY A 275 -11.62 0.88 4.19
C GLY A 275 -12.42 2.18 4.12
N CYS A 276 -13.38 2.29 3.22
CA CYS A 276 -14.33 3.39 3.17
C CYS A 276 -15.56 3.00 4.00
N GLY A 277 -15.76 3.70 5.11
CA GLY A 277 -17.05 3.70 5.81
C GLY A 277 -18.15 4.30 4.94
N ASP A 278 -18.55 3.56 3.91
CA ASP A 278 -19.82 3.78 3.21
C ASP A 278 -20.47 2.41 3.07
N SER A 279 -21.41 2.16 3.96
CA SER A 279 -22.19 0.96 4.08
C SER A 279 -23.21 0.89 2.94
N SER A 280 -22.89 0.13 1.89
CA SER A 280 -23.89 -0.45 1.01
C SER A 280 -23.43 -1.83 0.54
N GLY A 281 -23.57 -2.79 1.42
CA GLY A 281 -23.43 -4.22 1.21
C GLY A 281 -23.82 -4.90 2.51
N GLU A 282 -24.79 -5.79 2.52
CA GLU A 282 -25.40 -6.50 3.63
C GLU A 282 -24.44 -6.65 4.82
N SER A 283 -24.56 -5.76 5.79
CA SER A 283 -23.73 -5.76 6.98
C SER A 283 -24.28 -6.84 7.91
N GLU A 284 -23.49 -7.90 8.12
CA GLU A 284 -23.71 -8.73 9.30
C GLU A 284 -23.86 -7.81 10.51
N ILE A 285 -24.98 -7.93 11.20
CA ILE A 285 -25.30 -7.16 12.40
C ILE A 285 -24.22 -7.45 13.43
N ASP A 286 -23.63 -6.41 14.05
CA ASP A 286 -22.57 -6.59 15.05
C ASP A 286 -23.11 -7.43 16.23
N GLU A 287 -22.32 -8.38 16.75
CA GLU A 287 -22.69 -9.25 17.86
C GLU A 287 -23.19 -8.51 19.11
N TYR A 288 -22.88 -7.22 19.24
CA TYR A 288 -23.33 -6.36 20.32
C TYR A 288 -24.55 -5.49 19.98
N PHE A 289 -25.13 -5.63 18.80
CA PHE A 289 -26.25 -4.83 18.33
C PHE A 289 -27.45 -4.93 19.27
N GLU A 290 -27.88 -6.15 19.55
CA GLU A 290 -29.01 -6.41 20.46
C GLU A 290 -28.74 -5.84 21.87
N LYS A 291 -27.57 -6.13 22.42
CA LYS A 291 -27.19 -5.64 23.75
C LYS A 291 -27.08 -4.13 23.82
N ALA A 292 -26.59 -3.49 22.77
CA ALA A 292 -26.50 -2.05 22.65
C ALA A 292 -27.87 -1.39 22.55
N GLY A 293 -28.77 -1.94 21.72
CA GLY A 293 -30.12 -1.45 21.55
C GLY A 293 -30.94 -1.51 22.84
N ARG A 294 -30.98 -2.67 23.51
CA ARG A 294 -31.64 -2.82 24.81
C ARG A 294 -31.15 -1.81 25.83
N PHE A 295 -29.83 -1.62 25.92
CA PHE A 295 -29.23 -0.71 26.87
C PHE A 295 -29.55 0.77 26.58
N ILE A 296 -29.54 1.19 25.31
CA ILE A 296 -29.88 2.54 24.90
C ILE A 296 -31.33 2.87 25.23
N ILE A 297 -32.25 1.95 24.93
CA ILE A 297 -33.67 2.13 25.21
C ILE A 297 -33.94 2.16 26.73
N GLU A 298 -33.32 1.24 27.50
CA GLU A 298 -33.46 1.20 28.97
C GLU A 298 -32.97 2.46 29.66
N LYS A 299 -31.86 3.05 29.16
CA LYS A 299 -31.26 4.26 29.78
C LYS A 299 -31.81 5.57 29.20
N ASP A 300 -32.68 5.50 28.22
CA ASP A 300 -33.24 6.65 27.49
C ASP A 300 -32.15 7.64 27.03
N LYS A 301 -31.00 7.09 26.57
CA LYS A 301 -29.88 7.90 26.14
C LYS A 301 -28.99 7.18 25.14
N ALA A 302 -28.87 7.73 23.92
CA ALA A 302 -28.04 7.17 22.86
C ALA A 302 -26.77 7.99 22.65
N SER A 303 -25.63 7.51 23.17
CA SER A 303 -24.31 8.14 22.92
C SER A 303 -23.22 7.10 22.74
N ILE A 304 -22.29 7.39 21.80
CA ILE A 304 -21.16 6.52 21.46
C ILE A 304 -20.29 6.25 22.71
N GLY A 305 -20.03 7.28 23.56
CA GLY A 305 -19.26 7.13 24.77
C GLY A 305 -19.90 6.25 25.85
N MET A 306 -21.21 6.07 25.82
CA MET A 306 -21.89 5.09 26.69
C MET A 306 -21.68 3.66 26.20
N LEU A 307 -21.79 3.43 24.91
CA LEU A 307 -21.54 2.10 24.31
C LEU A 307 -20.09 1.67 24.50
N GLN A 308 -19.12 2.57 24.32
CA GLN A 308 -17.72 2.28 24.60
C GLN A 308 -17.50 1.74 26.04
N ARG A 309 -18.11 2.41 27.01
CA ARG A 309 -17.98 2.02 28.44
C ARG A 309 -18.70 0.73 28.77
N LEU A 310 -19.91 0.53 28.22
CA LEU A 310 -20.70 -0.66 28.47
C LEU A 310 -20.07 -1.93 27.87
N LEU A 311 -19.67 -1.83 26.60
CA LEU A 311 -19.21 -2.96 25.81
C LEU A 311 -17.70 -3.13 25.84
N LYS A 312 -16.97 -2.17 26.43
CA LYS A 312 -15.48 -2.11 26.48
C LYS A 312 -14.84 -2.20 25.09
N ILE A 313 -15.41 -1.49 24.12
CA ILE A 313 -15.00 -1.46 22.72
C ILE A 313 -14.41 -0.09 22.32
N GLY A 314 -13.65 -0.06 21.22
CA GLY A 314 -13.09 1.18 20.68
C GLY A 314 -14.16 2.10 20.08
N PHE A 315 -13.81 3.40 19.88
CA PHE A 315 -14.72 4.42 19.35
C PHE A 315 -15.36 4.01 18.01
N ASN A 316 -14.55 3.53 17.06
CA ASN A 316 -15.02 3.18 15.71
C ASN A 316 -16.06 2.05 15.72
N ARG A 317 -15.88 1.01 16.56
CA ARG A 317 -16.86 -0.07 16.68
C ARG A 317 -18.16 0.43 17.36
N ALA A 318 -18.04 1.27 18.38
CA ALA A 318 -19.20 1.85 19.05
C ALA A 318 -19.99 2.80 18.13
N ALA A 319 -19.30 3.58 17.29
CA ALA A 319 -19.92 4.42 16.28
C ALA A 319 -20.68 3.58 15.24
N ARG A 320 -20.06 2.52 14.71
CA ARG A 320 -20.71 1.60 13.75
C ARG A 320 -21.97 0.94 14.34
N ILE A 321 -21.95 0.47 15.58
CA ILE A 321 -23.13 -0.08 16.24
C ILE A 321 -24.22 0.99 16.38
N MET A 322 -23.84 2.24 16.70
CA MET A 322 -24.79 3.34 16.78
C MET A 322 -25.42 3.67 15.42
N ASP A 323 -24.68 3.54 14.34
CA ASP A 323 -25.17 3.74 12.98
C ASP A 323 -26.10 2.59 12.55
N GLN A 324 -25.75 1.33 12.85
CA GLN A 324 -26.64 0.18 12.64
C GLN A 324 -27.98 0.33 13.40
N LEU A 325 -27.93 0.86 14.64
CA LEU A 325 -29.15 1.15 15.40
C LEU A 325 -29.98 2.30 14.79
N ALA A 326 -29.33 3.25 14.12
CA ALA A 326 -30.03 4.30 13.39
C ALA A 326 -30.66 3.77 12.10
N ASP A 327 -29.97 2.94 11.36
CA ASP A 327 -30.46 2.28 10.14
C ASP A 327 -31.66 1.37 10.44
N ALA A 328 -31.64 0.69 11.58
CA ALA A 328 -32.76 -0.10 12.10
C ALA A 328 -33.93 0.76 12.68
N GLY A 329 -33.77 2.08 12.70
CA GLY A 329 -34.81 2.98 13.23
C GLY A 329 -34.93 3.02 14.76
N VAL A 330 -33.98 2.42 15.48
CA VAL A 330 -33.96 2.42 16.96
C VAL A 330 -33.64 3.81 17.51
N VAL A 331 -32.70 4.49 16.84
CA VAL A 331 -32.28 5.87 17.19
C VAL A 331 -32.37 6.79 15.99
N GLY A 332 -32.51 8.09 16.23
CA GLY A 332 -32.53 9.10 15.19
C GLY A 332 -31.15 9.42 14.61
N PRO A 333 -31.10 10.27 13.56
CA PRO A 333 -29.87 10.73 12.95
C PRO A 333 -28.97 11.49 13.91
N GLU A 334 -27.73 11.68 13.54
CA GLU A 334 -26.73 12.42 14.30
C GLU A 334 -27.08 13.93 14.37
N GLU A 335 -27.17 14.48 15.57
CA GLU A 335 -27.40 15.90 15.83
C GLU A 335 -26.15 16.56 16.48
N GLY A 336 -24.99 16.43 15.83
CA GLY A 336 -23.71 16.95 16.32
C GLY A 336 -23.24 16.23 17.58
N THR A 337 -22.87 16.95 18.63
CA THR A 337 -22.35 16.37 19.89
C THR A 337 -23.40 15.91 20.88
N LYS A 338 -24.67 16.06 20.57
CA LYS A 338 -25.80 15.67 21.45
C LYS A 338 -26.10 14.17 21.32
N PRO A 339 -26.59 13.52 22.39
CA PRO A 339 -27.10 12.16 22.27
C PRO A 339 -28.22 12.08 21.25
N ARG A 340 -28.25 11.02 20.41
CA ARG A 340 -29.32 10.79 19.44
C ARG A 340 -30.65 10.51 20.14
N LYS A 341 -31.76 10.86 19.52
CA LYS A 341 -33.11 10.59 20.05
C LYS A 341 -33.40 9.11 19.89
N ILE A 342 -34.11 8.52 20.86
CA ILE A 342 -34.61 7.17 20.78
C ILE A 342 -35.99 7.23 20.08
N LEU A 343 -36.17 6.40 19.07
CA LEU A 343 -37.34 6.39 18.21
C LEU A 343 -38.23 5.15 18.40
N MET A 344 -37.70 4.09 19.03
CA MET A 344 -38.34 2.78 19.18
C MET A 344 -38.48 2.42 20.65
N SER A 345 -39.61 1.83 21.02
CA SER A 345 -39.85 1.28 22.34
C SER A 345 -39.15 -0.08 22.53
N MET A 346 -39.08 -0.58 23.77
CA MET A 346 -38.49 -1.89 24.03
C MET A 346 -39.26 -3.02 23.37
N GLU A 347 -40.58 -2.95 23.36
CA GLU A 347 -41.48 -3.95 22.71
C GLU A 347 -41.25 -3.98 21.20
N GLU A 348 -41.18 -2.83 20.56
CA GLU A 348 -40.91 -2.71 19.10
C GLU A 348 -39.51 -3.19 18.74
N PHE A 349 -38.54 -2.98 19.63
CA PHE A 349 -37.19 -3.45 19.41
C PHE A 349 -37.08 -4.98 19.55
N GLU A 350 -37.77 -5.58 20.49
CA GLU A 350 -37.84 -7.03 20.64
C GLU A 350 -38.52 -7.69 19.43
N ASP A 351 -39.62 -7.13 18.94
CA ASP A 351 -40.27 -7.58 17.71
C ASP A 351 -39.33 -7.44 16.47
N TYR A 352 -38.52 -6.39 16.43
CA TYR A 352 -37.51 -6.21 15.38
C TYR A 352 -36.45 -7.29 15.42
N ILE A 353 -35.90 -7.59 16.60
CA ILE A 353 -34.87 -8.64 16.77
C ILE A 353 -35.40 -10.01 16.35
N ASP A 354 -36.62 -10.36 16.77
CA ASP A 354 -37.24 -11.67 16.46
C ASP A 354 -37.54 -11.85 14.96
N ASN A 355 -37.72 -10.77 14.19
CA ASN A 355 -38.08 -10.84 12.76
C ASN A 355 -36.88 -10.58 11.80
N TYR A 356 -35.83 -9.89 12.21
CA TYR A 356 -34.77 -9.38 11.31
C TYR A 356 -33.33 -9.66 11.76
N VAL A 357 -33.07 -10.19 12.94
CA VAL A 357 -31.77 -10.51 13.47
C VAL A 357 -31.66 -12.01 13.77
#